data_f03b3470d303a14dc78d7fb448d93614
#
_entry.id   f03b3470d303a14dc78d7fb448d93614
#
_cell.length_a   1.000
_cell.length_b   1.000
_cell.length_c   1.000
_cell.angle_alpha   90.00
_cell.angle_beta   90.00
_cell.angle_gamma   90.00
#
_symmetry.space_group_name_H-M   'P 1'
#
loop_
_entity.id
_entity.type
_entity.pdbx_description
1 polymer ?
#
loop_
_entity_poly.entity_id
_entity_poly.type
_entity_poly.pdbx_seq_one_letter_code
_entity_poly.pdbx_strand_id
1 'polypeptide(L)'
;VRQAAARLPRRPRVYFEEWDEPQISCIAWVSELVGIAGGDDIFPERAASSLARGRILEDPTEVVRRAPDIIIGSWCGKKFRPERVAARPGWDQVDAVRHGQLFEIKSADILQPGPAALTDGVARLHHIVLQWSAVHG
;
A
#
# COMPACT_ATOMS: atom_id res chain seq x y z
N VAL A 1 0.91 -16.88 -6.99
CA VAL A 1 1.00 -15.40 -6.87
C VAL A 1 2.37 -14.90 -7.32
N ARG A 2 3.44 -15.44 -6.75
CA ARG A 2 4.80 -14.98 -7.07
C ARG A 2 5.15 -15.15 -8.55
N GLN A 3 4.77 -16.28 -9.15
CA GLN A 3 5.01 -16.52 -10.57
C GLN A 3 4.19 -15.59 -11.46
N ALA A 4 2.93 -15.36 -11.11
CA ALA A 4 2.09 -14.43 -11.84
C ALA A 4 2.62 -12.99 -11.73
N ALA A 5 3.09 -12.60 -10.54
CA ALA A 5 3.70 -11.30 -10.31
C ALA A 5 4.95 -11.09 -11.17
N ALA A 6 5.77 -12.13 -11.35
CA ALA A 6 6.98 -12.07 -12.16
C ALA A 6 6.68 -11.88 -13.65
N ARG A 7 5.45 -12.16 -14.10
CA ARG A 7 5.02 -12.00 -15.49
C ARG A 7 4.47 -10.62 -15.81
N LEU A 8 4.29 -9.76 -14.80
CA LEU A 8 3.74 -8.42 -15.01
C LEU A 8 4.72 -7.59 -15.83
N PRO A 9 4.23 -6.86 -16.87
CA PRO A 9 5.10 -6.03 -17.70
C PRO A 9 5.68 -4.86 -16.92
N ARG A 10 5.00 -4.40 -15.86
CA ARG A 10 5.46 -3.31 -15.00
C ARG A 10 4.97 -3.55 -13.58
N ARG A 11 5.83 -3.27 -12.60
CA ARG A 11 5.47 -3.39 -11.19
C ARG A 11 4.96 -2.03 -10.72
N PRO A 12 3.71 -1.96 -10.19
CA PRO A 12 3.20 -0.69 -9.65
C PRO A 12 3.95 -0.29 -8.38
N ARG A 13 4.09 1.01 -8.19
CA ARG A 13 4.62 1.58 -6.96
C ARG A 13 3.46 1.68 -5.97
N VAL A 14 3.60 1.07 -4.80
CA VAL A 14 2.53 0.95 -3.81
C VAL A 14 2.86 1.73 -2.55
N TYR A 15 1.95 2.59 -2.13
CA TYR A 15 1.99 3.18 -0.79
C TYR A 15 0.96 2.46 0.08
N PHE A 16 1.43 1.76 1.12
CA PHE A 16 0.58 1.07 2.07
C PHE A 16 0.57 1.85 3.39
N GLU A 17 -0.60 2.29 3.82
CA GLU A 17 -0.77 3.12 5.00
C GLU A 17 -1.48 2.35 6.12
N GLU A 18 -0.81 2.21 7.27
CA GLU A 18 -1.37 1.52 8.44
C GLU A 18 -2.20 2.44 9.33
N TRP A 19 -1.99 3.74 9.22
CA TRP A 19 -2.69 4.75 10.02
C TRP A 19 -2.61 6.10 9.32
N ASP A 20 -3.58 6.99 9.59
CA ASP A 20 -3.71 8.26 8.86
C ASP A 20 -3.20 9.49 9.62
N GLU A 21 -3.30 9.51 10.93
CA GLU A 21 -2.90 10.66 11.77
C GLU A 21 -2.24 10.19 13.07
N PRO A 22 -0.91 10.13 13.10
CA PRO A 22 0.05 10.41 12.03
C PRO A 22 0.03 9.33 10.95
N GLN A 23 0.43 9.69 9.72
CA GLN A 23 0.56 8.73 8.64
C GLN A 23 1.68 7.74 8.97
N ILE A 24 1.37 6.45 8.90
CA ILE A 24 2.32 5.37 9.21
C ILE A 24 2.39 4.42 8.01
N SER A 25 3.60 4.25 7.47
CA SER A 25 3.85 3.30 6.39
C SER A 25 3.90 1.86 6.89
N CYS A 26 3.91 0.88 5.97
CA CYS A 26 3.77 -0.52 6.35
C CYS A 26 5.02 -1.13 7.00
N ILE A 27 4.78 -2.14 7.83
CA ILE A 27 5.82 -2.94 8.49
C ILE A 27 6.44 -3.95 7.51
N ALA A 28 7.60 -4.52 7.88
CA ALA A 28 8.43 -5.37 7.01
C ALA A 28 7.67 -6.51 6.34
N TRP A 29 6.85 -7.27 7.08
CA TRP A 29 6.15 -8.40 6.46
C TRP A 29 5.12 -7.94 5.41
N VAL A 30 4.48 -6.78 5.61
CA VAL A 30 3.53 -6.23 4.63
C VAL A 30 4.28 -5.76 3.39
N SER A 31 5.43 -5.09 3.56
CA SER A 31 6.30 -4.70 2.45
C SER A 31 6.71 -5.91 1.62
N GLU A 32 7.07 -7.00 2.27
CA GLU A 32 7.42 -8.25 1.60
C GLU A 32 6.22 -8.85 0.86
N LEU A 33 5.03 -8.84 1.47
CA LEU A 33 3.81 -9.33 0.82
C LEU A 33 3.44 -8.49 -0.41
N VAL A 34 3.64 -7.19 -0.36
CA VAL A 34 3.45 -6.30 -1.53
C VAL A 34 4.37 -6.74 -2.66
N GLY A 35 5.63 -7.04 -2.35
CA GLY A 35 6.60 -7.53 -3.33
C GLY A 35 6.19 -8.87 -3.95
N ILE A 36 5.72 -9.80 -3.14
CA ILE A 36 5.24 -11.11 -3.60
C ILE A 36 4.03 -10.94 -4.51
N ALA A 37 3.14 -10.01 -4.20
CA ALA A 37 1.93 -9.73 -4.99
C ALA A 37 2.20 -9.03 -6.32
N GLY A 38 3.40 -8.50 -6.53
CA GLY A 38 3.80 -7.87 -7.79
C GLY A 38 3.99 -6.36 -7.72
N GLY A 39 3.91 -5.74 -6.55
CA GLY A 39 4.11 -4.32 -6.36
C GLY A 39 5.47 -3.99 -5.75
N ASP A 40 5.79 -2.71 -5.71
CA ASP A 40 6.98 -2.19 -5.03
C ASP A 40 6.54 -1.20 -3.95
N ASP A 41 6.84 -1.52 -2.68
CA ASP A 41 6.60 -0.61 -1.56
C ASP A 41 7.48 0.63 -1.75
N ILE A 42 6.87 1.82 -1.68
CA ILE A 42 7.62 3.06 -1.88
C ILE A 42 8.43 3.50 -0.65
N PHE A 43 8.24 2.86 0.49
CA PHE A 43 8.99 3.14 1.73
C PHE A 43 9.70 1.89 2.29
N PRO A 44 10.47 1.17 1.48
CA PRO A 44 11.09 -0.06 1.95
C PRO A 44 12.09 0.17 3.09
N GLU A 45 12.73 1.34 3.13
CA GLU A 45 13.66 1.71 4.20
C GLU A 45 12.95 1.90 5.55
N ARG A 46 11.69 2.36 5.53
CA ARG A 46 10.90 2.55 6.76
C ARG A 46 10.29 1.23 7.25
N ALA A 47 9.98 0.33 6.34
CA ALA A 47 9.44 -0.98 6.67
C ALA A 47 10.40 -1.80 7.54
N ALA A 48 11.68 -1.52 7.50
CA ALA A 48 12.69 -2.18 8.34
C ALA A 48 12.51 -1.87 9.83
N SER A 49 11.81 -0.78 10.19
CA SER A 49 11.56 -0.44 11.59
C SER A 49 10.40 -1.29 12.14
N SER A 50 10.63 -2.01 13.22
CA SER A 50 9.60 -2.79 13.90
C SER A 50 8.64 -1.92 14.70
N LEU A 51 9.02 -0.68 15.02
CA LEU A 51 8.22 0.24 15.81
C LEU A 51 7.47 1.20 14.88
N ALA A 52 6.19 1.44 15.18
CA ALA A 52 5.37 2.35 14.40
C ALA A 52 6.00 3.75 14.30
N ARG A 53 6.62 4.25 15.39
CA ARG A 53 7.26 5.57 15.37
C ARG A 53 8.36 5.72 14.33
N GLY A 54 9.04 4.63 13.98
CA GLY A 54 10.09 4.63 12.94
C GLY A 54 9.51 4.66 11.53
N ARG A 55 8.20 4.46 11.39
CA ARG A 55 7.49 4.44 10.11
C ARG A 55 6.54 5.64 9.95
N ILE A 56 6.53 6.56 10.92
CA ILE A 56 5.73 7.79 10.85
C ILE A 56 6.29 8.69 9.74
N LEU A 57 5.40 9.15 8.87
CA LEU A 57 5.74 10.09 7.82
C LEU A 57 5.54 11.52 8.36
N GLU A 58 6.63 12.18 8.69
CA GLU A 58 6.58 13.56 9.19
C GLU A 58 6.19 14.56 8.11
N ASP A 59 6.55 14.25 6.86
CA ASP A 59 6.25 15.09 5.71
C ASP A 59 5.40 14.31 4.71
N PRO A 60 4.06 14.55 4.67
CA PRO A 60 3.17 13.86 3.73
C PRO A 60 3.52 14.08 2.25
N THR A 61 4.24 15.16 1.91
CA THR A 61 4.64 15.42 0.53
C THR A 61 5.68 14.41 0.03
N GLU A 62 6.31 13.66 0.94
CA GLU A 62 7.21 12.56 0.56
C GLU A 62 6.50 11.50 -0.27
N VAL A 63 5.23 11.22 0.03
CA VAL A 63 4.41 10.30 -0.76
C VAL A 63 4.23 10.84 -2.17
N VAL A 64 3.96 12.14 -2.31
CA VAL A 64 3.81 12.80 -3.60
C VAL A 64 5.09 12.69 -4.43
N ARG A 65 6.24 12.94 -3.80
CA ARG A 65 7.54 12.84 -4.48
C ARG A 65 7.85 11.41 -4.94
N ARG A 66 7.44 10.42 -4.18
CA ARG A 66 7.67 9.01 -4.51
C ARG A 66 6.66 8.45 -5.51
N ALA A 67 5.62 9.21 -5.82
CA ALA A 67 4.68 8.97 -6.94
C ALA A 67 4.11 7.54 -6.98
N PRO A 68 3.30 7.15 -5.99
CA PRO A 68 2.70 5.81 -6.02
C PRO A 68 1.64 5.69 -7.11
N ASP A 69 1.55 4.49 -7.68
CA ASP A 69 0.51 4.11 -8.65
C ASP A 69 -0.73 3.59 -7.94
N ILE A 70 -0.57 3.05 -6.74
CA ILE A 70 -1.64 2.46 -5.93
C ILE A 70 -1.46 2.91 -4.48
N ILE A 71 -2.55 3.27 -3.82
CA ILE A 71 -2.57 3.55 -2.38
C ILE A 71 -3.50 2.54 -1.72
N ILE A 72 -2.99 1.86 -0.69
CA ILE A 72 -3.76 0.90 0.09
C ILE A 72 -3.78 1.37 1.54
N GLY A 73 -4.96 1.50 2.10
CA GLY A 73 -5.15 1.82 3.50
C GLY A 73 -5.60 0.62 4.29
N SER A 74 -4.99 0.42 5.46
CA SER A 74 -5.38 -0.62 6.40
C SER A 74 -5.36 -0.02 7.80
N TRP A 75 -6.30 0.89 8.05
CA TRP A 75 -6.36 1.64 9.30
C TRP A 75 -6.90 0.78 10.41
N CYS A 76 -6.06 0.48 11.38
CA CYS A 76 -6.43 -0.37 12.50
C CYS A 76 -7.56 0.26 13.32
N GLY A 77 -8.66 -0.48 13.48
CA GLY A 77 -9.79 -0.03 14.29
C GLY A 77 -10.74 0.97 13.65
N LYS A 78 -10.47 1.39 12.40
CA LYS A 78 -11.41 2.27 11.70
C LYS A 78 -11.41 2.03 10.19
N LYS A 79 -12.51 2.41 9.55
CA LYS A 79 -12.69 2.24 8.11
C LYS A 79 -11.79 3.20 7.33
N PHE A 80 -11.14 2.70 6.30
CA PHE A 80 -10.38 3.52 5.35
C PHE A 80 -11.32 4.45 4.57
N ARG A 81 -10.94 5.72 4.48
CA ARG A 81 -11.72 6.73 3.76
C ARG A 81 -10.90 7.32 2.62
N PRO A 82 -11.06 6.78 1.40
CA PRO A 82 -10.28 7.24 0.26
C PRO A 82 -10.48 8.72 -0.06
N GLU A 83 -11.67 9.26 0.18
CA GLU A 83 -11.96 10.67 -0.03
C GLU A 83 -11.09 11.60 0.83
N ARG A 84 -10.75 11.17 2.04
CA ARG A 84 -9.87 11.94 2.93
C ARG A 84 -8.42 11.91 2.45
N VAL A 85 -8.00 10.78 1.92
CA VAL A 85 -6.65 10.62 1.36
C VAL A 85 -6.52 11.47 0.10
N ALA A 86 -7.50 11.42 -0.79
CA ALA A 86 -7.50 12.20 -2.02
C ALA A 86 -7.53 13.71 -1.76
N ALA A 87 -8.12 14.13 -0.64
CA ALA A 87 -8.24 15.55 -0.28
C ALA A 87 -6.97 16.12 0.37
N ARG A 88 -5.96 15.31 0.67
CA ARG A 88 -4.71 15.81 1.26
C ARG A 88 -4.02 16.79 0.34
N PRO A 89 -3.43 17.90 0.86
CA PRO A 89 -2.77 18.91 0.02
C PRO A 89 -1.70 18.31 -0.89
N GLY A 90 -1.81 18.57 -2.19
CA GLY A 90 -0.86 18.09 -3.21
C GLY A 90 -1.06 16.66 -3.68
N TRP A 91 -1.93 15.88 -3.04
CA TRP A 91 -2.14 14.48 -3.38
C TRP A 91 -2.97 14.28 -4.65
N ASP A 92 -3.67 15.32 -5.11
CA ASP A 92 -4.38 15.30 -6.39
C ASP A 92 -3.44 15.11 -7.60
N GLN A 93 -2.15 15.35 -7.42
CA GLN A 93 -1.12 15.14 -8.44
C GLN A 93 -0.59 13.71 -8.48
N VAL A 94 -0.91 12.88 -7.46
CA VAL A 94 -0.46 11.50 -7.38
C VAL A 94 -1.28 10.64 -8.33
N ASP A 95 -0.62 9.80 -9.16
CA ASP A 95 -1.30 8.95 -10.13
C ASP A 95 -2.35 8.04 -9.49
N ALA A 96 -2.07 7.49 -8.32
CA ALA A 96 -3.03 6.67 -7.59
C ALA A 96 -4.34 7.42 -7.33
N VAL A 97 -4.27 8.70 -6.97
CA VAL A 97 -5.44 9.53 -6.72
C VAL A 97 -6.13 9.90 -8.03
N ARG A 98 -5.35 10.32 -9.04
CA ARG A 98 -5.86 10.72 -10.35
C ARG A 98 -6.61 9.59 -11.05
N HIS A 99 -6.18 8.35 -10.87
CA HIS A 99 -6.76 7.17 -11.52
C HIS A 99 -7.69 6.38 -10.60
N GLY A 100 -8.00 6.89 -9.40
CA GLY A 100 -8.90 6.21 -8.47
C GLY A 100 -8.37 4.90 -7.90
N GLN A 101 -7.07 4.73 -7.83
CA GLN A 101 -6.42 3.49 -7.35
C GLN A 101 -6.19 3.55 -5.83
N LEU A 102 -7.28 3.67 -5.09
CA LEU A 102 -7.31 3.77 -3.63
C LEU A 102 -8.13 2.61 -3.09
N PHE A 103 -7.51 1.73 -2.30
CA PHE A 103 -8.14 0.48 -1.85
C PHE A 103 -7.99 0.28 -0.36
N GLU A 104 -8.89 -0.48 0.23
CA GLU A 104 -8.81 -0.92 1.62
C GLU A 104 -8.51 -2.41 1.70
N ILE A 105 -7.57 -2.78 2.59
CA ILE A 105 -7.43 -4.15 3.07
C ILE A 105 -7.60 -4.09 4.58
N LYS A 106 -8.52 -4.85 5.13
CA LYS A 106 -8.79 -4.83 6.57
C LYS A 106 -7.57 -5.30 7.35
N SER A 107 -7.28 -4.63 8.47
CA SER A 107 -6.11 -4.94 9.29
C SER A 107 -6.10 -6.40 9.77
N ALA A 108 -7.27 -6.98 10.04
CA ALA A 108 -7.38 -8.38 10.43
C ALA A 108 -6.85 -9.34 9.35
N ASP A 109 -6.90 -8.92 8.08
CA ASP A 109 -6.48 -9.77 6.97
C ASP A 109 -5.00 -9.66 6.65
N ILE A 110 -4.33 -8.59 7.06
CA ILE A 110 -2.94 -8.35 6.64
C ILE A 110 -2.00 -7.85 7.74
N LEU A 111 -2.48 -7.10 8.73
CA LEU A 111 -1.63 -6.51 9.77
C LEU A 111 -1.47 -7.41 10.99
N GLN A 112 -2.25 -8.49 11.09
CA GLN A 112 -2.13 -9.46 12.17
C GLN A 112 -1.18 -10.58 11.74
N PRO A 113 -0.17 -10.96 12.54
CA PRO A 113 0.67 -12.10 12.22
C PRO A 113 -0.15 -13.37 12.23
N GLY A 114 0.02 -14.22 11.21
CA GLY A 114 -0.68 -15.50 11.12
C GLY A 114 -1.09 -15.87 9.69
N PRO A 115 -1.83 -16.99 9.54
CA PRO A 115 -2.18 -17.53 8.22
C PRO A 115 -3.00 -16.57 7.34
N ALA A 116 -3.86 -15.74 7.94
CA ALA A 116 -4.70 -14.82 7.16
C ALA A 116 -3.87 -13.84 6.32
N ALA A 117 -2.74 -13.33 6.86
CA ALA A 117 -1.88 -12.43 6.12
C ALA A 117 -1.25 -13.13 4.90
N LEU A 118 -0.91 -14.43 5.03
CA LEU A 118 -0.28 -15.20 3.97
C LEU A 118 -1.29 -15.69 2.92
N THR A 119 -2.57 -15.77 3.24
CA THR A 119 -3.61 -16.25 2.32
C THR A 119 -4.48 -15.09 1.84
N ASP A 120 -5.32 -14.55 2.71
CA ASP A 120 -6.30 -13.51 2.35
C ASP A 120 -5.63 -12.18 2.01
N GLY A 121 -4.61 -11.79 2.80
CA GLY A 121 -3.86 -10.54 2.58
C GLY A 121 -3.12 -10.53 1.26
N VAL A 122 -2.36 -11.59 0.97
CA VAL A 122 -1.61 -11.71 -0.29
C VAL A 122 -2.55 -11.79 -1.48
N ALA A 123 -3.63 -12.57 -1.38
CA ALA A 123 -4.61 -12.69 -2.46
C ALA A 123 -5.25 -11.35 -2.77
N ARG A 124 -5.60 -10.57 -1.76
CA ARG A 124 -6.20 -9.25 -1.94
C ARG A 124 -5.21 -8.27 -2.58
N LEU A 125 -3.97 -8.25 -2.11
CA LEU A 125 -2.91 -7.44 -2.71
C LEU A 125 -2.70 -7.79 -4.18
N HIS A 126 -2.61 -9.09 -4.47
CA HIS A 126 -2.37 -9.55 -5.84
C HIS A 126 -3.53 -9.19 -6.77
N HIS A 127 -4.77 -9.31 -6.28
CA HIS A 127 -5.95 -8.91 -7.05
C HIS A 127 -5.90 -7.42 -7.40
N ILE A 128 -5.55 -6.57 -6.44
CA ILE A 128 -5.40 -5.12 -6.66
C ILE A 128 -4.33 -4.84 -7.73
N VAL A 129 -3.17 -5.49 -7.62
CA VAL A 129 -2.07 -5.33 -8.58
C VAL A 129 -2.48 -5.79 -9.98
N LEU A 130 -3.18 -6.92 -10.08
CA LEU A 130 -3.65 -7.43 -11.38
C LEU A 130 -4.66 -6.49 -12.03
N GLN A 131 -5.60 -5.94 -11.25
CA GLN A 131 -6.56 -4.97 -11.77
C GLN A 131 -5.85 -3.72 -12.31
N TRP A 132 -4.87 -3.22 -11.58
CA TRP A 132 -4.08 -2.08 -12.01
C TRP A 132 -3.33 -2.41 -13.32
N SER A 133 -2.68 -3.56 -13.36
CA SER A 133 -1.90 -4.00 -14.53
C SER A 133 -2.76 -4.15 -15.78
N ALA A 134 -4.00 -4.59 -15.65
CA ALA A 134 -4.92 -4.73 -16.77
C ALA A 134 -5.23 -3.40 -17.45
N VAL A 135 -5.18 -2.29 -16.70
CA VAL A 135 -5.50 -0.94 -17.20
C VAL A 135 -4.23 -0.13 -17.53
N HIS A 136 -3.18 -0.27 -16.73
CA HIS A 136 -2.00 0.61 -16.78
C HIS A 136 -0.69 -0.12 -17.11
N GLY A 137 -0.71 -1.43 -17.03
CA GLY A 137 0.44 -2.25 -17.35
C GLY A 137 0.63 -2.46 -18.87
#